data_5a947cf0147954cbbab7bfc904286580
#
_entry.id   5a947cf0147954cbbab7bfc904286580
#
_cell.length_a   1.000
_cell.length_b   1.000
_cell.length_c   1.000
_cell.angle_alpha   90.00
_cell.angle_beta   90.00
_cell.angle_gamma   90.00
#
_symmetry.space_group_name_H-M   'P 1'
#
loop_
_entity.id
_entity.type
_entity.pdbx_description
1 polymer ?
#
loop_
_entity_poly.entity_id
_entity_poly.type
_entity_poly.pdbx_seq_one_letter_code
_entity_poly.pdbx_strand_id
1 'polypeptide(L)'
;MDNFQAYGEFARVYDMFQDNVDYQTWGKWLKQQLAAQGITDGLVLDLGCGTGTMTEILAEAGYDMIGVDNSGEMLAEAMEKRVESGHDILYLLQDMQEFELYGTVRAVVSVCDSLNYITEEEELEHVFALVNNYLDPQGIFLFDMNTVYKYQTMIGNTTIAENRDEGSFIWENSYDEETGINTYELALFIPREDGLYEKDEEVHYQRAYSLEKIKELIGKAGMELLAVYDAYTLEPPKEDSGLSLIHISEP
;
A
#
# COMPACT_ATOMS: atom_id res chain seq x y z
N MET A 1 26.58 1.20 -0.93
CA MET A 1 25.50 0.34 -1.47
C MET A 1 24.59 1.30 -2.18
N ASP A 2 24.49 1.19 -3.50
CA ASP A 2 23.61 2.06 -4.25
C ASP A 2 22.18 1.74 -3.77
N ASN A 3 21.51 2.75 -3.21
CA ASN A 3 20.09 2.66 -2.90
C ASN A 3 19.36 2.55 -4.25
N PHE A 4 19.04 1.34 -4.67
CA PHE A 4 18.01 1.14 -5.69
C PHE A 4 16.72 1.66 -5.10
N GLN A 5 16.28 2.82 -5.55
CA GLN A 5 15.04 3.43 -5.13
C GLN A 5 13.91 2.60 -5.75
N ALA A 6 13.08 1.99 -4.94
CA ALA A 6 11.88 1.31 -5.39
C ALA A 6 10.94 2.32 -6.07
N TYR A 7 10.24 1.87 -7.12
CA TYR A 7 9.27 2.70 -7.86
C TYR A 7 9.87 3.93 -8.57
N GLY A 8 11.01 3.76 -9.27
CA GLY A 8 11.56 4.73 -10.20
C GLY A 8 10.81 4.74 -11.54
N GLU A 9 11.43 4.20 -12.58
CA GLU A 9 10.78 4.10 -13.91
C GLU A 9 9.53 3.21 -13.93
N PHE A 10 9.39 2.28 -12.96
CA PHE A 10 8.20 1.45 -12.80
C PHE A 10 6.94 2.28 -12.53
N ALA A 11 7.05 3.42 -11.84
CA ALA A 11 5.91 4.28 -11.55
C ALA A 11 5.11 4.66 -12.81
N ARG A 12 5.80 4.93 -13.93
CA ARG A 12 5.19 5.32 -15.20
C ARG A 12 4.34 4.25 -15.87
N VAL A 13 4.61 2.99 -15.56
CA VAL A 13 3.90 1.82 -16.12
C VAL A 13 3.15 1.03 -15.05
N TYR A 14 3.21 1.49 -13.80
CA TYR A 14 2.63 0.82 -12.65
C TYR A 14 1.14 0.54 -12.84
N ASP A 15 0.36 1.56 -13.14
CA ASP A 15 -1.10 1.42 -13.28
C ASP A 15 -1.48 0.47 -14.43
N MET A 16 -0.69 0.46 -15.50
CA MET A 16 -0.91 -0.44 -16.62
C MET A 16 -0.76 -1.91 -16.20
N PHE A 17 0.27 -2.23 -15.38
CA PHE A 17 0.50 -3.59 -14.91
C PHE A 17 -0.34 -3.96 -13.67
N GLN A 18 -1.03 -2.98 -13.07
CA GLN A 18 -1.96 -3.19 -11.95
C GLN A 18 -3.45 -3.22 -12.39
N ASP A 19 -3.73 -3.40 -13.68
CA ASP A 19 -5.11 -3.45 -14.21
C ASP A 19 -5.91 -4.68 -13.74
N ASN A 20 -5.25 -5.68 -13.16
CA ASN A 20 -5.85 -6.83 -12.49
C ASN A 20 -6.35 -6.51 -11.07
N VAL A 21 -5.99 -5.34 -10.51
CA VAL A 21 -6.45 -4.88 -9.19
C VAL A 21 -7.78 -4.16 -9.34
N ASP A 22 -8.83 -4.69 -8.73
CA ASP A 22 -10.16 -4.05 -8.75
C ASP A 22 -10.26 -2.92 -7.72
N TYR A 23 -9.53 -1.81 -7.97
CA TYR A 23 -9.52 -0.62 -7.12
C TYR A 23 -10.93 -0.07 -6.85
N GLN A 24 -11.85 -0.20 -7.81
CA GLN A 24 -13.22 0.27 -7.64
C GLN A 24 -13.99 -0.55 -6.59
N THR A 25 -13.80 -1.86 -6.58
CA THR A 25 -14.39 -2.72 -5.55
C THR A 25 -13.73 -2.47 -4.20
N TRP A 26 -12.41 -2.29 -4.16
CA TRP A 26 -11.67 -1.99 -2.93
C TRP A 26 -12.08 -0.64 -2.34
N GLY A 27 -12.19 0.41 -3.15
CA GLY A 27 -12.66 1.73 -2.72
C GLY A 27 -14.09 1.71 -2.17
N LYS A 28 -14.99 0.95 -2.80
CA LYS A 28 -16.36 0.74 -2.27
C LYS A 28 -16.34 0.04 -0.91
N TRP A 29 -15.49 -0.96 -0.75
CA TRP A 29 -15.34 -1.68 0.51
C TRP A 29 -14.79 -0.75 1.60
N LEU A 30 -13.71 -0.02 1.35
CA LEU A 30 -13.14 0.96 2.27
C LEU A 30 -14.19 2.00 2.70
N LYS A 31 -14.91 2.59 1.74
CA LYS A 31 -16.01 3.51 2.03
C LYS A 31 -17.08 2.91 2.94
N GLN A 32 -17.43 1.63 2.74
CA GLN A 32 -18.40 0.94 3.59
C GLN A 32 -17.87 0.77 5.02
N GLN A 33 -16.59 0.42 5.19
CA GLN A 33 -15.98 0.27 6.53
C GLN A 33 -15.89 1.64 7.23
N LEU A 34 -15.46 2.69 6.53
CA LEU A 34 -15.44 4.05 7.06
C LEU A 34 -16.85 4.49 7.52
N ALA A 35 -17.85 4.30 6.68
CA ALA A 35 -19.24 4.65 7.00
C ALA A 35 -19.80 3.83 8.18
N ALA A 36 -19.44 2.56 8.32
CA ALA A 36 -19.83 1.71 9.44
C ALA A 36 -19.32 2.24 10.80
N GLN A 37 -18.21 2.98 10.78
CA GLN A 37 -17.64 3.68 11.95
C GLN A 37 -18.06 5.15 12.04
N GLY A 38 -19.07 5.57 11.25
CA GLY A 38 -19.59 6.93 11.27
C GLY A 38 -18.71 7.95 10.56
N ILE A 39 -17.72 7.52 9.77
CA ILE A 39 -16.84 8.39 8.98
C ILE A 39 -17.36 8.42 7.55
N THR A 40 -18.14 9.47 7.22
CA THR A 40 -18.77 9.65 5.91
C THR A 40 -18.19 10.81 5.12
N ASP A 41 -17.33 11.60 5.75
CA ASP A 41 -16.67 12.79 5.21
C ASP A 41 -15.44 13.14 6.07
N GLY A 42 -14.76 14.23 5.73
CA GLY A 42 -13.62 14.78 6.46
C GLY A 42 -12.29 14.25 6.00
N LEU A 43 -11.24 14.60 6.74
CA LEU A 43 -9.87 14.39 6.33
C LEU A 43 -9.45 12.93 6.50
N VAL A 44 -8.95 12.32 5.42
CA VAL A 44 -8.44 10.94 5.38
C VAL A 44 -7.03 10.94 4.79
N LEU A 45 -6.12 10.22 5.46
CA LEU A 45 -4.76 9.99 4.98
C LEU A 45 -4.69 8.67 4.22
N ASP A 46 -4.12 8.71 3.01
CA ASP A 46 -3.69 7.53 2.26
C ASP A 46 -2.17 7.39 2.40
N LEU A 47 -1.73 6.41 3.20
CA LEU A 47 -0.34 6.22 3.60
C LEU A 47 0.33 5.15 2.74
N GLY A 48 1.30 5.54 1.91
CA GLY A 48 1.83 4.76 0.81
C GLY A 48 0.88 4.84 -0.39
N CYS A 49 0.48 6.05 -0.79
CA CYS A 49 -0.57 6.28 -1.79
C CYS A 49 -0.17 5.92 -3.23
N GLY A 50 1.13 5.72 -3.50
CA GLY A 50 1.66 5.41 -4.82
C GLY A 50 1.22 6.42 -5.87
N THR A 51 0.69 5.93 -6.99
CA THR A 51 0.15 6.75 -8.10
C THR A 51 -1.19 7.42 -7.79
N GLY A 52 -1.68 7.35 -6.54
CA GLY A 52 -2.88 8.04 -6.08
C GLY A 52 -4.22 7.46 -6.55
N THR A 53 -4.25 6.29 -7.15
CA THR A 53 -5.48 5.68 -7.67
C THR A 53 -6.54 5.49 -6.59
N MET A 54 -6.17 4.97 -5.41
CA MET A 54 -7.12 4.84 -4.28
C MET A 54 -7.45 6.20 -3.68
N THR A 55 -6.50 7.10 -3.59
CA THR A 55 -6.69 8.48 -3.10
C THR A 55 -7.77 9.21 -3.93
N GLU A 56 -7.70 9.11 -5.26
CA GLU A 56 -8.69 9.71 -6.18
C GLU A 56 -10.09 9.08 -5.99
N ILE A 57 -10.18 7.77 -5.83
CA ILE A 57 -11.46 7.07 -5.59
C ILE A 57 -12.12 7.54 -4.29
N LEU A 58 -11.33 7.76 -3.23
CA LEU A 58 -11.84 8.24 -1.95
C LEU A 58 -12.19 9.73 -2.01
N ALA A 59 -11.43 10.55 -2.76
CA ALA A 59 -11.78 11.95 -3.02
C ALA A 59 -13.10 12.07 -3.79
N GLU A 60 -13.31 11.28 -4.84
CA GLU A 60 -14.59 11.21 -5.55
C GLU A 60 -15.74 10.76 -4.63
N ALA A 61 -15.46 9.93 -3.64
CA ALA A 61 -16.43 9.51 -2.64
C ALA A 61 -16.80 10.59 -1.62
N GLY A 62 -16.10 11.74 -1.62
CA GLY A 62 -16.40 12.92 -0.83
C GLY A 62 -15.54 13.11 0.41
N TYR A 63 -14.41 12.41 0.52
CA TYR A 63 -13.42 12.64 1.58
C TYR A 63 -12.41 13.72 1.18
N ASP A 64 -11.93 14.48 2.16
CA ASP A 64 -10.79 15.38 1.99
C ASP A 64 -9.51 14.54 2.09
N MET A 65 -8.71 14.46 1.02
CA MET A 65 -7.61 13.48 0.96
C MET A 65 -6.24 14.11 1.13
N ILE A 66 -5.41 13.43 1.93
CA ILE A 66 -3.95 13.59 1.95
C ILE A 66 -3.35 12.27 1.46
N GLY A 67 -2.48 12.32 0.46
CA GLY A 67 -1.65 11.19 0.03
C GLY A 67 -0.22 11.37 0.48
N VAL A 68 0.37 10.36 1.10
CA VAL A 68 1.79 10.31 1.48
C VAL A 68 2.46 9.16 0.77
N ASP A 69 3.57 9.42 0.11
CA ASP A 69 4.44 8.41 -0.48
C ASP A 69 5.90 8.87 -0.45
N ASN A 70 6.85 7.94 -0.41
CA ASN A 70 8.27 8.25 -0.42
C ASN A 70 8.90 8.25 -1.83
N SER A 71 8.16 7.88 -2.88
CA SER A 71 8.58 7.96 -4.28
C SER A 71 8.06 9.25 -4.93
N GLY A 72 9.00 10.09 -5.37
CA GLY A 72 8.68 11.30 -6.13
C GLY A 72 8.07 10.98 -7.49
N GLU A 73 8.46 9.89 -8.10
CA GLU A 73 7.96 9.40 -9.38
C GLU A 73 6.50 8.93 -9.26
N MET A 74 6.16 8.19 -8.21
CA MET A 74 4.78 7.81 -7.92
C MET A 74 3.90 9.03 -7.69
N LEU A 75 4.38 10.01 -6.92
CA LEU A 75 3.64 11.25 -6.67
C LEU A 75 3.51 12.13 -7.91
N ALA A 76 4.43 12.05 -8.88
CA ALA A 76 4.27 12.75 -10.16
C ALA A 76 3.05 12.22 -10.92
N GLU A 77 2.88 10.90 -11.02
CA GLU A 77 1.69 10.27 -11.61
C GLU A 77 0.40 10.63 -10.83
N ALA A 78 0.47 10.63 -9.50
CA ALA A 78 -0.65 11.04 -8.64
C ALA A 78 -1.07 12.50 -8.86
N MET A 79 -0.09 13.40 -9.04
CA MET A 79 -0.35 14.81 -9.34
C MET A 79 -0.97 15.01 -10.73
N GLU A 80 -0.60 14.21 -11.74
CA GLU A 80 -1.24 14.23 -13.05
C GLU A 80 -2.71 13.83 -12.95
N LYS A 81 -3.04 12.74 -12.25
CA LYS A 81 -4.43 12.33 -11.99
C LYS A 81 -5.23 13.41 -11.28
N ARG A 82 -4.65 14.06 -10.26
CA ARG A 82 -5.30 15.18 -9.56
C ARG A 82 -5.62 16.34 -10.50
N VAL A 83 -4.73 16.67 -11.43
CA VAL A 83 -4.98 17.74 -12.43
C VAL A 83 -6.12 17.34 -13.36
N GLU A 84 -6.20 16.09 -13.77
CA GLU A 84 -7.26 15.59 -14.64
C GLU A 84 -8.62 15.52 -13.94
N SER A 85 -8.67 15.03 -12.70
CA SER A 85 -9.89 14.90 -11.91
C SER A 85 -10.40 16.24 -11.39
N GLY A 86 -9.47 17.16 -11.08
CA GLY A 86 -9.77 18.45 -10.45
C GLY A 86 -10.07 18.34 -8.95
N HIS A 87 -9.82 17.19 -8.32
CA HIS A 87 -9.97 17.02 -6.86
C HIS A 87 -8.92 17.83 -6.09
N ASP A 88 -9.30 18.34 -4.92
CA ASP A 88 -8.39 19.07 -4.02
C ASP A 88 -7.70 18.09 -3.09
N ILE A 89 -6.65 17.43 -3.59
CA ILE A 89 -5.87 16.42 -2.86
C ILE A 89 -4.51 17.02 -2.50
N LEU A 90 -4.06 16.84 -1.25
CA LEU A 90 -2.72 17.20 -0.83
C LEU A 90 -1.78 15.98 -0.91
N TYR A 91 -0.82 16.00 -1.82
CA TYR A 91 0.23 14.99 -1.88
C TYR A 91 1.51 15.47 -1.19
N LEU A 92 2.10 14.61 -0.36
CA LEU A 92 3.31 14.88 0.43
C LEU A 92 4.37 13.82 0.16
N LEU A 93 5.55 14.26 -0.25
CA LEU A 93 6.72 13.39 -0.40
C LEU A 93 7.34 13.17 0.98
N GLN A 94 6.96 12.07 1.64
CA GLN A 94 7.43 11.70 2.98
C GLN A 94 7.50 10.19 3.13
N ASP A 95 8.41 9.71 3.98
CA ASP A 95 8.46 8.32 4.39
C ASP A 95 7.38 8.03 5.45
N MET A 96 6.68 6.90 5.32
CA MET A 96 5.66 6.49 6.31
C MET A 96 6.25 6.23 7.71
N GLN A 97 7.55 6.05 7.81
CA GLN A 97 8.26 5.89 9.09
C GLN A 97 8.50 7.22 9.82
N GLU A 98 8.39 8.36 9.15
CA GLU A 98 8.68 9.68 9.73
C GLU A 98 7.75 10.79 9.23
N PHE A 99 6.55 10.43 8.73
CA PHE A 99 5.62 11.43 8.23
C PHE A 99 5.12 12.38 9.31
N GLU A 100 4.88 13.62 8.93
CA GLU A 100 4.35 14.68 9.78
C GLU A 100 3.13 15.33 9.15
N LEU A 101 2.08 15.53 9.94
CA LEU A 101 0.87 16.25 9.57
C LEU A 101 0.69 17.48 10.47
N TYR A 102 0.01 18.51 9.96
CA TYR A 102 -0.31 19.72 10.76
C TYR A 102 -1.44 19.52 11.78
N GLY A 103 -2.16 18.40 11.70
CA GLY A 103 -3.29 18.10 12.57
C GLY A 103 -3.64 16.63 12.46
N THR A 104 -4.75 16.26 13.05
CA THR A 104 -5.26 14.89 13.05
C THR A 104 -6.18 14.62 11.87
N VAL A 105 -6.39 13.35 11.55
CA VAL A 105 -7.25 12.85 10.48
C VAL A 105 -8.31 11.90 11.04
N ARG A 106 -9.48 11.84 10.41
CA ARG A 106 -10.57 10.94 10.84
C ARG A 106 -10.27 9.48 10.56
N ALA A 107 -9.52 9.22 9.51
CA ALA A 107 -9.06 7.87 9.17
C ALA A 107 -7.72 7.89 8.47
N VAL A 108 -7.03 6.77 8.56
CA VAL A 108 -5.87 6.44 7.74
C VAL A 108 -6.22 5.18 6.93
N VAL A 109 -5.84 5.16 5.68
CA VAL A 109 -5.87 3.96 4.82
C VAL A 109 -4.45 3.68 4.34
N SER A 110 -4.09 2.41 4.19
CA SER A 110 -2.82 1.98 3.58
C SER A 110 -3.05 0.66 2.87
N VAL A 111 -3.12 0.68 1.56
CA VAL A 111 -3.54 -0.46 0.74
C VAL A 111 -2.46 -0.87 -0.26
N CYS A 112 -2.68 -1.99 -0.95
CA CYS A 112 -1.70 -2.56 -1.88
C CYS A 112 -0.39 -2.95 -1.20
N ASP A 113 -0.49 -3.65 -0.06
CA ASP A 113 0.65 -4.23 0.69
C ASP A 113 1.78 -3.23 1.01
N SER A 114 1.47 -1.93 1.07
CA SER A 114 2.46 -0.88 1.36
C SER A 114 3.20 -1.11 2.68
N LEU A 115 2.51 -1.59 3.73
CA LEU A 115 3.13 -1.86 5.03
C LEU A 115 4.09 -3.07 5.01
N ASN A 116 3.99 -3.97 4.05
CA ASN A 116 4.95 -5.08 3.93
C ASN A 116 6.37 -4.59 3.55
N TYR A 117 6.50 -3.37 3.01
CA TYR A 117 7.81 -2.75 2.73
C TYR A 117 8.57 -2.35 4.00
N ILE A 118 7.90 -2.28 5.15
CA ILE A 118 8.56 -2.08 6.44
C ILE A 118 9.06 -3.44 6.92
N THR A 119 10.37 -3.67 6.82
CA THR A 119 10.96 -4.99 7.05
C THR A 119 11.40 -5.23 8.49
N GLU A 120 11.52 -4.17 9.31
CA GLU A 120 11.90 -4.29 10.72
C GLU A 120 10.68 -4.08 11.64
N GLU A 121 10.57 -4.95 12.68
CA GLU A 121 9.42 -4.93 13.59
C GLU A 121 9.31 -3.62 14.38
N GLU A 122 10.44 -3.08 14.79
CA GLU A 122 10.51 -1.81 15.52
C GLU A 122 10.07 -0.62 14.66
N GLU A 123 10.38 -0.65 13.36
CA GLU A 123 9.95 0.36 12.40
C GLU A 123 8.44 0.27 12.15
N LEU A 124 7.89 -0.94 12.01
CA LEU A 124 6.44 -1.12 11.84
C LEU A 124 5.66 -0.70 13.10
N GLU A 125 6.19 -1.01 14.31
CA GLU A 125 5.64 -0.51 15.56
C GLU A 125 5.63 1.02 15.59
N HIS A 126 6.73 1.65 15.13
CA HIS A 126 6.82 3.10 15.05
C HIS A 126 5.80 3.70 14.07
N VAL A 127 5.60 3.10 12.89
CA VAL A 127 4.56 3.52 11.94
C VAL A 127 3.18 3.47 12.59
N PHE A 128 2.84 2.39 13.30
CA PHE A 128 1.57 2.30 14.02
C PHE A 128 1.44 3.38 15.10
N ALA A 129 2.52 3.69 15.83
CA ALA A 129 2.52 4.77 16.83
C ALA A 129 2.34 6.15 16.20
N LEU A 130 2.94 6.40 15.02
CA LEU A 130 2.74 7.65 14.26
C LEU A 130 1.29 7.76 13.77
N VAL A 131 0.73 6.69 13.23
CA VAL A 131 -0.69 6.66 12.82
C VAL A 131 -1.58 6.97 14.02
N ASN A 132 -1.36 6.32 15.18
CA ASN A 132 -2.12 6.60 16.40
C ASN A 132 -2.02 8.07 16.84
N ASN A 133 -0.83 8.68 16.72
CA ASN A 133 -0.61 10.09 17.06
C ASN A 133 -1.42 11.07 16.18
N TYR A 134 -1.66 10.71 14.92
CA TYR A 134 -2.36 11.56 13.96
C TYR A 134 -3.83 11.18 13.74
N LEU A 135 -4.34 10.11 14.34
CA LEU A 135 -5.77 9.81 14.32
C LEU A 135 -6.55 10.73 15.27
N ASP A 136 -7.74 11.15 14.83
CA ASP A 136 -8.73 11.76 15.73
C ASP A 136 -9.15 10.73 16.80
N PRO A 137 -9.58 11.19 18.00
CA PRO A 137 -10.23 10.28 18.96
C PRO A 137 -11.37 9.49 18.30
N GLN A 138 -11.34 8.17 18.41
CA GLN A 138 -12.21 7.22 17.69
C GLN A 138 -11.98 7.19 16.16
N GLY A 139 -10.85 7.70 15.69
CA GLY A 139 -10.41 7.52 14.32
C GLY A 139 -10.05 6.06 14.04
N ILE A 140 -10.00 5.68 12.77
CA ILE A 140 -9.70 4.31 12.38
C ILE A 140 -8.55 4.23 11.38
N PHE A 141 -7.83 3.14 11.45
CA PHE A 141 -6.82 2.77 10.45
C PHE A 141 -7.24 1.48 9.74
N LEU A 142 -7.34 1.55 8.43
CA LEU A 142 -7.62 0.41 7.56
C LEU A 142 -6.40 0.13 6.71
N PHE A 143 -5.87 -1.08 6.77
CA PHE A 143 -4.75 -1.46 5.92
C PHE A 143 -4.83 -2.90 5.48
N ASP A 144 -4.16 -3.22 4.39
CA ASP A 144 -3.95 -4.59 3.95
C ASP A 144 -2.49 -5.01 4.12
N MET A 145 -2.27 -6.30 4.20
CA MET A 145 -0.94 -6.91 4.19
C MET A 145 -0.98 -8.26 3.49
N ASN A 146 0.04 -8.53 2.72
CA ASN A 146 0.33 -9.86 2.21
C ASN A 146 0.66 -10.80 3.37
N THR A 147 0.06 -11.98 3.33
CA THR A 147 0.22 -12.98 4.38
C THR A 147 1.50 -13.81 4.19
N VAL A 148 1.91 -14.51 5.24
CA VAL A 148 2.99 -15.51 5.16
C VAL A 148 2.66 -16.57 4.09
N TYR A 149 1.39 -17.01 3.99
CA TYR A 149 0.96 -17.98 3.00
C TYR A 149 1.19 -17.49 1.56
N LYS A 150 0.93 -16.21 1.27
CA LYS A 150 1.17 -15.64 -0.07
C LYS A 150 2.64 -15.77 -0.46
N TYR A 151 3.55 -15.37 0.41
CA TYR A 151 4.99 -15.43 0.10
C TYR A 151 5.53 -16.85 0.07
N GLN A 152 5.11 -17.72 0.99
CA GLN A 152 5.59 -19.11 1.03
C GLN A 152 5.04 -19.98 -0.10
N THR A 153 3.77 -19.79 -0.49
CA THR A 153 3.04 -20.78 -1.29
C THR A 153 2.57 -20.23 -2.63
N MET A 154 2.13 -18.97 -2.69
CA MET A 154 1.53 -18.44 -3.92
C MET A 154 2.58 -17.84 -4.86
N ILE A 155 3.49 -17.02 -4.35
CA ILE A 155 4.46 -16.28 -5.16
C ILE A 155 5.92 -16.60 -4.85
N GLY A 156 6.23 -17.18 -3.70
CA GLY A 156 7.61 -17.47 -3.29
C GLY A 156 8.37 -18.28 -4.35
N ASN A 157 9.61 -17.96 -4.61
CA ASN A 157 10.50 -18.61 -5.57
C ASN A 157 9.90 -18.84 -6.98
N THR A 158 9.01 -17.95 -7.41
CA THR A 158 8.39 -17.99 -8.75
C THR A 158 8.84 -16.82 -9.60
N THR A 159 8.83 -17.02 -10.92
CA THR A 159 9.00 -15.95 -11.89
C THR A 159 7.66 -15.64 -12.52
N ILE A 160 7.25 -14.38 -12.47
CA ILE A 160 6.06 -13.84 -13.13
C ILE A 160 6.55 -12.96 -14.28
N ALA A 161 6.00 -13.15 -15.47
CA ALA A 161 6.37 -12.33 -16.62
C ALA A 161 5.13 -11.96 -17.40
N GLU A 162 5.10 -10.73 -17.86
CA GLU A 162 4.04 -10.22 -18.71
C GLU A 162 4.61 -9.45 -19.89
N ASN A 163 3.98 -9.59 -21.04
CA ASN A 163 4.39 -8.90 -22.26
C ASN A 163 3.17 -8.24 -22.90
N ARG A 164 3.22 -6.91 -23.03
CA ARG A 164 2.21 -6.05 -23.68
C ARG A 164 2.87 -5.19 -24.74
N ASP A 165 2.06 -4.53 -25.55
CA ASP A 165 2.56 -3.61 -26.57
C ASP A 165 3.24 -2.38 -25.95
N GLU A 166 2.77 -1.95 -24.78
CA GLU A 166 3.26 -0.78 -24.04
C GLU A 166 4.51 -1.07 -23.19
N GLY A 167 4.81 -2.34 -22.92
CA GLY A 167 5.96 -2.75 -22.12
C GLY A 167 5.90 -4.21 -21.69
N SER A 168 6.99 -4.67 -21.12
CA SER A 168 7.08 -6.03 -20.56
C SER A 168 7.82 -6.00 -19.24
N PHE A 169 7.52 -6.96 -18.38
CA PHE A 169 8.31 -7.16 -17.18
C PHE A 169 8.63 -8.63 -16.95
N ILE A 170 9.72 -8.86 -16.23
CA ILE A 170 10.08 -10.13 -15.60
C ILE A 170 10.24 -9.85 -14.12
N TRP A 171 9.49 -10.55 -13.30
CA TRP A 171 9.46 -10.40 -11.85
C TRP A 171 9.85 -11.71 -11.21
N GLU A 172 11.02 -11.75 -10.62
CA GLU A 172 11.56 -12.92 -9.95
C GLU A 172 11.38 -12.76 -8.44
N ASN A 173 10.75 -13.74 -7.81
CA ASN A 173 10.52 -13.77 -6.37
C ASN A 173 11.47 -14.74 -5.69
N SER A 174 12.01 -14.33 -4.55
CA SER A 174 12.83 -15.16 -3.68
C SER A 174 12.41 -14.94 -2.22
N TYR A 175 11.83 -15.95 -1.59
CA TYR A 175 11.38 -15.88 -0.20
C TYR A 175 12.34 -16.61 0.74
N ASP A 176 12.83 -15.90 1.74
CA ASP A 176 13.65 -16.45 2.83
C ASP A 176 12.77 -16.72 4.05
N GLU A 177 12.56 -17.99 4.37
CA GLU A 177 11.73 -18.42 5.50
C GLU A 177 12.33 -18.06 6.89
N GLU A 178 13.66 -17.89 7.00
CA GLU A 178 14.30 -17.58 8.28
C GLU A 178 14.06 -16.11 8.67
N THR A 179 14.14 -15.22 7.70
CA THR A 179 13.93 -13.76 7.91
C THR A 179 12.50 -13.32 7.67
N GLY A 180 11.73 -14.10 6.92
CA GLY A 180 10.40 -13.72 6.46
C GLY A 180 10.43 -12.68 5.32
N ILE A 181 11.58 -12.45 4.71
CA ILE A 181 11.73 -11.46 3.63
C ILE A 181 11.47 -12.11 2.28
N ASN A 182 10.62 -11.48 1.47
CA ASN A 182 10.52 -11.74 0.05
C ASN A 182 11.24 -10.65 -0.73
N THR A 183 12.20 -11.06 -1.55
CA THR A 183 12.90 -10.18 -2.48
C THR A 183 12.23 -10.27 -3.84
N TYR A 184 11.91 -9.11 -4.41
CA TYR A 184 11.44 -8.97 -5.78
C TYR A 184 12.54 -8.39 -6.63
N GLU A 185 13.01 -9.12 -7.63
CA GLU A 185 13.89 -8.60 -8.67
C GLU A 185 13.02 -8.34 -9.91
N LEU A 186 12.80 -7.08 -10.23
CA LEU A 186 11.95 -6.63 -11.32
C LEU A 186 12.80 -6.11 -12.48
N ALA A 187 12.71 -6.73 -13.65
CA ALA A 187 13.27 -6.21 -14.89
C ALA A 187 12.14 -5.69 -15.78
N LEU A 188 12.20 -4.42 -16.13
CA LEU A 188 11.27 -3.73 -17.00
C LEU A 188 11.85 -3.52 -18.39
N PHE A 189 11.03 -3.60 -19.41
CA PHE A 189 11.39 -3.33 -20.81
C PHE A 189 10.33 -2.41 -21.40
N ILE A 190 10.65 -1.13 -21.56
CA ILE A 190 9.74 -0.10 -22.05
C ILE A 190 10.09 0.22 -23.50
N PRO A 191 9.16 0.11 -24.46
CA PRO A 191 9.43 0.40 -25.87
C PRO A 191 9.67 1.90 -26.08
N ARG A 192 10.63 2.23 -26.94
CA ARG A 192 10.97 3.58 -27.35
C ARG A 192 10.47 3.86 -28.76
N GLU A 193 10.30 5.14 -29.11
CA GLU A 193 9.90 5.57 -30.45
C GLU A 193 10.85 5.12 -31.58
N ASP A 194 12.12 4.89 -31.23
CA ASP A 194 13.14 4.42 -32.20
C ASP A 194 13.12 2.90 -32.44
N GLY A 195 12.18 2.18 -31.82
CA GLY A 195 12.00 0.72 -31.91
C GLY A 195 12.96 -0.09 -31.06
N LEU A 196 13.72 0.55 -30.18
CA LEU A 196 14.51 -0.09 -29.13
C LEU A 196 13.69 -0.18 -27.83
N TYR A 197 14.23 -0.93 -26.88
CA TYR A 197 13.68 -1.01 -25.52
C TYR A 197 14.65 -0.36 -24.54
N GLU A 198 14.10 0.41 -23.64
CA GLU A 198 14.79 0.82 -22.41
C GLU A 198 14.60 -0.28 -21.37
N LYS A 199 15.70 -0.72 -20.76
CA LYS A 199 15.67 -1.68 -19.67
C LYS A 199 15.92 -0.95 -18.37
N ASP A 200 15.06 -1.19 -17.38
CA ASP A 200 15.28 -0.78 -16.00
C ASP A 200 15.21 -1.99 -15.08
N GLU A 201 15.86 -1.92 -13.91
CA GLU A 201 15.89 -2.98 -12.92
C GLU A 201 15.69 -2.40 -11.53
N GLU A 202 14.71 -2.94 -10.83
CA GLU A 202 14.41 -2.57 -9.45
C GLU A 202 14.46 -3.80 -8.53
N VAL A 203 14.83 -3.57 -7.27
CA VAL A 203 14.82 -4.61 -6.24
C VAL A 203 13.98 -4.12 -5.09
N HIS A 204 12.97 -4.91 -4.72
CA HIS A 204 12.06 -4.60 -3.63
C HIS A 204 12.18 -5.65 -2.55
N TYR A 205 12.04 -5.24 -1.30
CA TYR A 205 12.03 -6.11 -0.14
C TYR A 205 10.71 -5.93 0.59
N GLN A 206 10.02 -7.04 0.83
CA GLN A 206 8.81 -7.05 1.64
C GLN A 206 8.93 -8.12 2.70
N ARG A 207 8.37 -7.87 3.88
CA ARG A 207 8.34 -8.84 4.98
C ARG A 207 6.95 -9.40 5.20
N ALA A 208 6.92 -10.74 5.36
CA ALA A 208 5.73 -11.45 5.81
C ALA A 208 5.63 -11.38 7.33
N TYR A 209 4.55 -10.80 7.84
CA TYR A 209 4.24 -10.77 9.27
C TYR A 209 3.13 -11.76 9.60
N SER A 210 3.27 -12.50 10.70
CA SER A 210 2.14 -13.27 11.21
C SER A 210 1.07 -12.36 11.81
N LEU A 211 -0.18 -12.80 11.78
CA LEU A 211 -1.27 -12.03 12.37
C LEU A 211 -1.07 -11.79 13.88
N GLU A 212 -0.46 -12.76 14.57
CA GLU A 212 -0.12 -12.64 16.01
C GLU A 212 0.89 -11.51 16.23
N LYS A 213 1.91 -11.40 15.35
CA LYS A 213 2.89 -10.33 15.43
C LYS A 213 2.24 -8.96 15.18
N ILE A 214 1.41 -8.85 14.15
CA ILE A 214 0.68 -7.59 13.88
C ILE A 214 -0.18 -7.18 15.08
N LYS A 215 -0.91 -8.11 15.71
CA LYS A 215 -1.69 -7.83 16.92
C LYS A 215 -0.82 -7.33 18.08
N GLU A 216 0.35 -7.93 18.26
CA GLU A 216 1.31 -7.50 19.28
C GLU A 216 1.76 -6.05 19.05
N LEU A 217 2.17 -5.72 17.81
CA LEU A 217 2.68 -4.39 17.44
C LEU A 217 1.58 -3.31 17.54
N ILE A 218 0.36 -3.60 17.08
CA ILE A 218 -0.81 -2.73 17.24
C ILE A 218 -1.04 -2.41 18.72
N GLY A 219 -1.05 -3.43 19.59
CA GLY A 219 -1.23 -3.24 21.02
C GLY A 219 -0.11 -2.42 21.68
N LYS A 220 1.16 -2.60 21.27
CA LYS A 220 2.29 -1.80 21.75
C LYS A 220 2.18 -0.32 21.33
N ALA A 221 1.65 -0.08 20.13
CA ALA A 221 1.40 1.27 19.63
C ALA A 221 0.19 1.95 20.31
N GLY A 222 -0.49 1.27 21.25
CA GLY A 222 -1.62 1.81 22.00
C GLY A 222 -2.94 1.77 21.25
N MET A 223 -3.06 0.97 20.19
CA MET A 223 -4.26 0.84 19.36
C MET A 223 -4.99 -0.49 19.63
N GLU A 224 -6.26 -0.57 19.26
CA GLU A 224 -7.07 -1.77 19.41
C GLU A 224 -7.39 -2.39 18.05
N LEU A 225 -7.18 -3.70 17.90
CA LEU A 225 -7.57 -4.44 16.71
C LEU A 225 -9.07 -4.71 16.75
N LEU A 226 -9.84 -4.14 15.82
CA LEU A 226 -11.28 -4.32 15.74
C LEU A 226 -11.67 -5.55 14.93
N ALA A 227 -11.06 -5.75 13.76
CA ALA A 227 -11.39 -6.86 12.86
C ALA A 227 -10.25 -7.22 11.93
N VAL A 228 -10.28 -8.44 11.42
CA VAL A 228 -9.41 -8.92 10.33
C VAL A 228 -10.28 -9.68 9.34
N TYR A 229 -10.12 -9.37 8.06
CA TYR A 229 -10.90 -9.95 6.97
C TYR A 229 -10.00 -10.63 5.94
N ASP A 230 -10.58 -11.58 5.20
CA ASP A 230 -9.96 -12.20 4.04
C ASP A 230 -10.07 -11.25 2.84
N ALA A 231 -8.99 -10.56 2.52
CA ALA A 231 -8.96 -9.51 1.51
C ALA A 231 -10.10 -8.48 1.71
N TYR A 232 -10.69 -8.01 0.63
CA TYR A 232 -11.80 -7.04 0.64
C TYR A 232 -13.17 -7.70 0.75
N THR A 233 -13.29 -8.69 1.63
CA THR A 233 -14.55 -9.37 1.99
C THR A 233 -14.98 -9.00 3.41
N LEU A 234 -16.03 -9.64 3.92
CA LEU A 234 -16.41 -9.59 5.34
C LEU A 234 -16.21 -10.96 6.01
N GLU A 235 -15.54 -11.88 5.32
CA GLU A 235 -15.21 -13.20 5.85
C GLU A 235 -13.92 -13.13 6.68
N PRO A 236 -13.79 -13.91 7.73
CA PRO A 236 -12.53 -13.99 8.47
C PRO A 236 -11.44 -14.62 7.59
N PRO A 237 -10.16 -14.26 7.80
CA PRO A 237 -9.06 -14.86 7.06
C PRO A 237 -8.98 -16.36 7.34
N LYS A 238 -8.58 -17.11 6.32
CA LYS A 238 -8.34 -18.56 6.35
C LYS A 238 -6.84 -18.83 6.36
N GLU A 239 -6.46 -20.08 6.55
CA GLU A 239 -5.04 -20.49 6.51
C GLU A 239 -4.40 -20.25 5.14
N ASP A 240 -5.20 -20.25 4.06
CA ASP A 240 -4.80 -20.05 2.67
C ASP A 240 -5.12 -18.65 2.13
N SER A 241 -5.48 -17.70 2.97
CA SER A 241 -5.68 -16.29 2.57
C SER A 241 -4.37 -15.66 2.15
N GLY A 242 -4.30 -15.11 0.93
CA GLY A 242 -3.12 -14.44 0.39
C GLY A 242 -2.97 -13.00 0.86
N LEU A 243 -4.07 -12.33 1.17
CA LEU A 243 -4.14 -10.95 1.64
C LEU A 243 -5.07 -10.87 2.84
N SER A 244 -4.65 -10.19 3.90
CA SER A 244 -5.49 -9.87 5.05
C SER A 244 -5.73 -8.37 5.11
N LEU A 245 -6.99 -7.96 5.27
CA LEU A 245 -7.35 -6.57 5.53
C LEU A 245 -7.63 -6.40 7.02
N ILE A 246 -6.94 -5.44 7.62
CA ILE A 246 -6.92 -5.24 9.07
C ILE A 246 -7.56 -3.89 9.40
N HIS A 247 -8.44 -3.90 10.39
CA HIS A 247 -9.18 -2.75 10.86
C HIS A 247 -8.82 -2.51 12.32
N ILE A 248 -8.24 -1.36 12.60
CA ILE A 248 -7.84 -0.95 13.96
C ILE A 248 -8.39 0.45 14.27
N SER A 249 -8.57 0.74 15.56
CA SER A 249 -8.95 2.07 16.03
C SER A 249 -8.01 2.56 17.13
N GLU A 250 -8.03 3.87 17.35
CA GLU A 250 -7.57 4.44 18.61
C GLU A 250 -8.53 3.99 19.73
N PRO A 251 -8.04 3.60 20.92
CA PRO A 251 -8.87 3.19 22.06
C PRO A 251 -9.67 4.34 22.66
#